data_d2cbdb9d66cacb88eaeabc32b8533ca2
#
_entry.id   d2cbdb9d66cacb88eaeabc32b8533ca2
#
_cell.length_a   1.000
_cell.length_b   1.000
_cell.length_c   1.000
_cell.angle_alpha   90.00
_cell.angle_beta   90.00
_cell.angle_gamma   90.00
#
_symmetry.space_group_name_H-M   'P 1'
#
loop_
_entity.id
_entity.type
_entity.pdbx_description
1 polymer ?
#
loop_
_entity_poly.entity_id
_entity_poly.type
_entity_poly.pdbx_seq_one_letter_code
_entity_poly.pdbx_strand_id
1 'polypeptide(L)'
;MVGLGKWKFNVDTMFYRGDAFLSIGEKDGEYDIGLELPGMDVPDFSVNDIQAEGNTVTGNVKTSLLRGKEIPFSYTFEGESASGFMKVPFMGKIKLNNGVKVG
;
A
#
# COMPACT_ATOMS: atom_id res chain seq x y z
N MET A 1 -13.49 2.21 9.73
CA MET A 1 -12.54 2.34 8.61
C MET A 1 -12.40 1.01 7.90
N VAL A 2 -12.41 1.02 6.58
CA VAL A 2 -12.22 -0.19 5.78
C VAL A 2 -10.74 -0.55 5.71
N GLY A 3 -10.43 -1.84 5.62
CA GLY A 3 -9.07 -2.33 5.42
C GLY A 3 -8.18 -2.41 6.65
N LEU A 4 -8.71 -2.16 7.85
CA LEU A 4 -7.89 -2.25 9.06
C LEU A 4 -7.32 -3.66 9.25
N GLY A 5 -6.06 -3.73 9.62
CA GLY A 5 -5.36 -4.98 9.86
C GLY A 5 -4.02 -5.06 9.16
N LYS A 6 -3.46 -6.26 9.12
CA LYS A 6 -2.21 -6.53 8.42
C LYS A 6 -2.49 -7.39 7.20
N TRP A 7 -1.94 -6.98 6.06
CA TRP A 7 -2.19 -7.63 4.77
C TRP A 7 -0.87 -8.06 4.15
N LYS A 8 -0.87 -9.24 3.54
CA LYS A 8 0.29 -9.78 2.86
C LYS A 8 0.04 -9.79 1.36
N PHE A 9 0.96 -9.26 0.60
CA PHE A 9 0.93 -9.26 -0.87
C PHE A 9 2.18 -9.94 -1.40
N ASN A 10 2.06 -10.57 -2.55
CA ASN A 10 3.22 -11.03 -3.30
C ASN A 10 3.59 -9.96 -4.32
N VAL A 11 4.82 -9.49 -4.25
CA VAL A 11 5.33 -8.44 -5.15
C VAL A 11 6.38 -9.05 -6.08
N ASP A 12 6.23 -8.78 -7.36
CA ASP A 12 7.19 -9.21 -8.37
C ASP A 12 7.49 -8.04 -9.30
N THR A 13 8.52 -7.30 -8.97
CA THR A 13 8.96 -6.13 -9.73
C THR A 13 10.46 -6.23 -9.99
N MET A 14 10.97 -5.31 -10.80
CA MET A 14 12.42 -5.23 -11.06
C MET A 14 13.23 -4.93 -9.80
N PHE A 15 12.63 -4.28 -8.81
CA PHE A 15 13.34 -3.81 -7.62
C PHE A 15 13.13 -4.69 -6.42
N TYR A 16 12.04 -5.43 -6.38
CA TYR A 16 11.73 -6.29 -5.25
C TYR A 16 10.87 -7.47 -5.68
N ARG A 17 11.24 -8.65 -5.21
CA ARG A 17 10.46 -9.87 -5.39
C ARG A 17 10.30 -10.55 -4.05
N GLY A 18 9.09 -10.84 -3.67
CA GLY A 18 8.78 -11.52 -2.42
C GLY A 18 7.52 -10.99 -1.79
N ASP A 19 7.36 -11.29 -0.52
CA ASP A 19 6.19 -10.86 0.24
C ASP A 19 6.35 -9.42 0.73
N ALA A 20 5.26 -8.66 0.66
CA ALA A 20 5.18 -7.34 1.25
C ALA A 20 4.05 -7.35 2.28
N PHE A 21 4.25 -6.70 3.41
CA PHE A 21 3.26 -6.60 4.46
C PHE A 21 2.81 -5.15 4.60
N LEU A 22 1.50 -4.95 4.49
CA LEU A 22 0.87 -3.65 4.61
C LEU A 22 0.09 -3.63 5.93
N SER A 23 0.43 -2.70 6.81
CA SER A 23 -0.28 -2.52 8.07
C SER A 23 -1.17 -1.31 7.95
N ILE A 24 -2.47 -1.51 8.18
CA ILE A 24 -3.45 -0.42 8.14
C ILE A 24 -4.07 -0.31 9.51
N GLY A 25 -3.77 0.78 10.20
CA GLY A 25 -4.30 1.08 11.51
C GLY A 25 -5.02 2.41 11.53
N GLU A 26 -5.49 2.78 12.71
CA GLU A 26 -6.12 4.06 12.95
C GLU A 26 -5.37 4.79 14.06
N LYS A 27 -5.10 6.07 13.83
CA LYS A 27 -4.49 6.93 14.83
C LYS A 27 -5.15 8.29 14.77
N ASP A 28 -5.74 8.71 15.89
CA ASP A 28 -6.42 10.01 16.01
C ASP A 28 -7.51 10.22 14.95
N GLY A 29 -8.25 9.15 14.62
CA GLY A 29 -9.33 9.21 13.64
C GLY A 29 -8.88 9.13 12.18
N GLU A 30 -7.59 8.98 11.93
CA GLU A 30 -7.02 8.91 10.59
C GLU A 30 -6.32 7.59 10.34
N TYR A 31 -6.13 7.25 9.07
CA TYR A 31 -5.39 6.05 8.70
C TYR A 31 -3.90 6.19 9.07
N ASP A 32 -3.37 5.12 9.63
CA ASP A 32 -1.94 4.98 9.91
C ASP A 32 -1.45 3.76 9.13
N ILE A 33 -0.71 4.01 8.06
CA ILE A 33 -0.32 2.98 7.10
C ILE A 33 1.17 2.73 7.16
N GLY A 34 1.55 1.48 7.36
CA GLY A 34 2.94 1.04 7.38
C GLY A 34 3.20 -0.01 6.31
N LEU A 35 4.44 -0.10 5.88
CA LEU A 35 4.88 -1.09 4.89
C LEU A 35 6.13 -1.78 5.39
N GLU A 36 6.17 -3.11 5.23
CA GLU A 36 7.33 -3.92 5.57
C GLU A 36 7.70 -4.81 4.38
N LEU A 37 8.96 -4.74 3.98
CA LEU A 37 9.54 -5.57 2.94
C LEU A 37 10.65 -6.40 3.56
N PRO A 38 10.41 -7.67 3.92
CA PRO A 38 11.43 -8.49 4.58
C PRO A 38 12.74 -8.55 3.78
N GLY A 39 13.85 -8.30 4.46
CA GLY A 39 15.17 -8.30 3.83
C GLY A 39 15.54 -7.01 3.11
N MET A 40 14.70 -5.99 3.16
CA MET A 40 14.95 -4.72 2.53
C MET A 40 14.51 -3.57 3.46
N ASP A 41 15.33 -2.52 3.54
CA ASP A 41 14.95 -1.32 4.27
C ASP A 41 13.95 -0.51 3.45
N VAL A 42 12.83 -0.16 4.08
CA VAL A 42 11.84 0.69 3.45
C VAL A 42 12.22 2.14 3.67
N PRO A 43 12.36 2.95 2.61
CA PRO A 43 12.66 4.37 2.77
C PRO A 43 11.50 5.10 3.44
N ASP A 44 11.79 6.25 4.01
CA ASP A 44 10.76 7.08 4.60
C ASP A 44 9.71 7.45 3.55
N PHE A 45 8.46 7.34 3.93
CA PHE A 45 7.36 7.71 3.08
C PHE A 45 6.23 8.34 3.90
N SER A 46 5.38 9.07 3.22
CA SER A 46 4.14 9.58 3.79
C SER A 46 2.97 9.21 2.88
N VAL A 47 1.80 9.04 3.48
CA VAL A 47 0.58 8.74 2.73
C VAL A 47 -0.38 9.92 2.91
N ASN A 48 -0.84 10.46 1.81
CA ASN A 48 -1.66 11.68 1.79
C ASN A 48 -2.93 11.47 0.97
N ASP A 49 -3.89 12.35 1.17
CA ASP A 49 -5.15 12.37 0.41
C ASP A 49 -5.89 11.03 0.46
N ILE A 50 -5.87 10.39 1.63
CA ILE A 50 -6.52 9.10 1.81
C ILE A 50 -8.03 9.27 1.82
N GLN A 51 -8.71 8.53 0.96
CA GLN A 51 -10.16 8.49 0.88
C GLN A 51 -10.63 7.05 0.88
N ALA A 52 -11.74 6.80 1.56
CA ALA A 52 -12.36 5.48 1.57
C ALA A 52 -13.77 5.62 1.01
N GLU A 53 -14.10 4.81 0.01
CA GLU A 53 -15.41 4.75 -0.59
C GLU A 53 -15.80 3.29 -0.77
N GLY A 54 -16.86 2.89 -0.08
CA GLY A 54 -17.21 1.47 -0.03
C GLY A 54 -16.06 0.65 0.54
N ASN A 55 -15.60 -0.34 -0.21
CA ASN A 55 -14.50 -1.20 0.18
C ASN A 55 -13.15 -0.77 -0.42
N THR A 56 -13.10 0.39 -1.05
CA THR A 56 -11.90 0.88 -1.74
C THR A 56 -11.27 2.03 -0.99
N VAL A 57 -9.96 1.96 -0.80
CA VAL A 57 -9.16 3.03 -0.22
C VAL A 57 -8.20 3.54 -1.28
N THR A 58 -8.21 4.85 -1.50
CA THR A 58 -7.31 5.51 -2.43
C THR A 58 -6.46 6.53 -1.71
N GLY A 59 -5.35 6.90 -2.31
CA GLY A 59 -4.48 7.93 -1.75
C GLY A 59 -3.23 8.11 -2.59
N ASN A 60 -2.30 8.87 -2.05
CA ASN A 60 -1.01 9.14 -2.69
C ASN A 60 0.11 8.89 -1.70
N VAL A 61 1.17 8.24 -2.16
CA VAL A 61 2.39 8.02 -1.38
C VAL A 61 3.46 8.97 -1.88
N LYS A 62 4.16 9.62 -0.96
CA LYS A 62 5.34 10.43 -1.26
C LYS A 62 6.55 9.81 -0.58
N THR A 63 7.64 9.72 -1.30
CA THR A 63 8.90 9.22 -0.77
C THR A 63 10.06 10.07 -1.28
N SER A 64 11.09 10.21 -0.45
CA SER A 64 12.29 10.97 -0.81
C SER A 64 13.00 10.38 -2.03
N LEU A 65 12.86 9.09 -2.29
CA LEU A 65 13.47 8.43 -3.45
C LEU A 65 12.95 8.98 -4.78
N LEU A 66 11.73 9.48 -4.82
CA LEU A 66 11.10 9.97 -6.04
C LEU A 66 11.02 11.49 -6.11
N ARG A 67 11.84 12.18 -5.30
CA ARG A 67 11.96 13.64 -5.32
C ARG A 67 10.63 14.38 -5.20
N GLY A 68 9.74 13.87 -4.35
CA GLY A 68 8.46 14.51 -4.10
C GLY A 68 7.36 14.17 -5.10
N LYS A 69 7.62 13.29 -6.06
CA LYS A 69 6.56 12.82 -6.96
C LYS A 69 5.63 11.89 -6.22
N GLU A 70 4.34 12.01 -6.52
CA GLU A 70 3.32 11.22 -5.86
C GLU A 70 3.13 9.87 -6.55
N ILE A 71 2.85 8.85 -5.73
CA ILE A 71 2.50 7.52 -6.21
C ILE A 71 1.04 7.31 -5.84
N PRO A 72 0.10 7.50 -6.77
CA PRO A 72 -1.31 7.22 -6.50
C PRO A 72 -1.53 5.72 -6.36
N PHE A 73 -2.38 5.34 -5.41
CA PHE A 73 -2.73 3.95 -5.20
C PHE A 73 -4.24 3.78 -5.01
N SER A 74 -4.70 2.58 -5.25
CA SER A 74 -6.07 2.16 -5.00
C SER A 74 -6.08 0.71 -4.55
N TYR A 75 -6.69 0.43 -3.40
CA TYR A 75 -6.87 -0.93 -2.87
C TYR A 75 -8.32 -1.20 -2.56
N THR A 76 -8.78 -2.37 -2.95
CA THR A 76 -10.13 -2.85 -2.65
C THR A 76 -10.03 -4.06 -1.73
N PHE A 77 -10.78 -4.02 -0.64
CA PHE A 77 -10.78 -5.06 0.39
C PHE A 77 -12.09 -5.84 0.34
N GLU A 78 -12.00 -7.15 0.24
CA GLU A 78 -13.17 -8.03 0.21
C GLU A 78 -12.96 -9.16 1.24
N GLY A 79 -13.58 -9.01 2.42
CA GLY A 79 -13.39 -9.96 3.50
C GLY A 79 -11.92 -10.04 3.90
N GLU A 80 -11.30 -11.20 3.73
CA GLU A 80 -9.89 -11.41 4.08
C GLU A 80 -8.96 -11.32 2.86
N SER A 81 -9.48 -10.85 1.72
CA SER A 81 -8.68 -10.67 0.53
C SER A 81 -8.63 -9.20 0.12
N ALA A 82 -7.58 -8.83 -0.60
CA ALA A 82 -7.40 -7.48 -1.08
C ALA A 82 -6.68 -7.50 -2.42
N SER A 83 -6.99 -6.50 -3.25
CA SER A 83 -6.32 -6.30 -4.52
C SER A 83 -6.26 -4.82 -4.82
N GLY A 84 -5.31 -4.43 -5.64
CA GLY A 84 -5.18 -3.04 -6.00
C GLY A 84 -3.99 -2.79 -6.89
N PHE A 85 -3.65 -1.52 -6.99
CA PHE A 85 -2.53 -1.11 -7.82
C PHE A 85 -1.94 0.20 -7.29
N MET A 86 -0.72 0.47 -7.71
CA MET A 86 -0.10 1.77 -7.57
C MET A 86 0.52 2.18 -8.91
N LYS A 87 0.54 3.48 -9.19
CA LYS A 87 1.18 4.02 -10.39
C LYS A 87 2.47 4.68 -9.98
N VAL A 88 3.58 4.05 -10.31
CA VAL A 88 4.92 4.54 -9.94
C VAL A 88 5.49 5.33 -11.10
N PRO A 89 5.94 6.58 -10.88
CA PRO A 89 6.60 7.37 -11.92
C PRO A 89 7.75 6.58 -12.54
N PHE A 90 7.85 6.62 -13.87
CA PHE A 90 8.85 5.92 -14.68
C PHE A 90 8.71 4.40 -14.78
N MET A 91 7.90 3.78 -13.93
CA MET A 91 7.72 2.32 -13.94
C MET A 91 6.33 1.92 -14.42
N GLY A 92 5.36 2.82 -14.32
CA GLY A 92 3.99 2.52 -14.70
C GLY A 92 3.18 1.86 -13.59
N LYS A 93 2.15 1.14 -13.97
CA LYS A 93 1.19 0.55 -13.06
C LYS A 93 1.72 -0.77 -12.49
N ILE A 94 1.81 -0.85 -11.17
CA ILE A 94 2.17 -2.08 -10.47
C ILE A 94 0.91 -2.63 -9.83
N LYS A 95 0.52 -3.85 -10.21
CA LYS A 95 -0.64 -4.52 -9.65
C LYS A 95 -0.23 -5.31 -8.42
N LEU A 96 -0.98 -5.15 -7.34
CA LEU A 96 -0.80 -5.88 -6.10
C LEU A 96 -2.03 -6.75 -5.89
N ASN A 97 -2.01 -7.93 -6.47
CA ASN A 97 -3.08 -8.90 -6.36
C ASN A 97 -2.75 -9.93 -5.29
N ASN A 98 -3.73 -10.78 -4.97
CA ASN A 98 -3.57 -11.87 -4.00
C ASN A 98 -3.22 -11.38 -2.59
N GLY A 99 -3.70 -10.21 -2.21
CA GLY A 99 -3.57 -9.74 -0.85
C GLY A 99 -4.44 -10.58 0.09
N VAL A 100 -3.86 -11.01 1.21
CA VAL A 100 -4.58 -11.77 2.22
C VAL A 100 -4.37 -11.14 3.58
N LYS A 101 -5.42 -11.17 4.39
CA LYS A 101 -5.34 -10.65 5.74
C LYS A 101 -4.61 -11.64 6.63
N VAL A 102 -3.57 -11.17 7.33
CA VAL A 102 -2.73 -12.00 8.19
C VAL A 102 -2.67 -11.52 9.64
N GLY A 103 -3.36 -10.46 9.96
CA GLY A 103 -3.37 -9.97 11.33
C GLY A 103 -4.39 -8.91 11.65
#